data_013c4e0130eba8bb7da6abde7425a7aa
#
_entry.id   013c4e0130eba8bb7da6abde7425a7aa
#
_cell.length_a   1.000
_cell.length_b   1.000
_cell.length_c   1.000
_cell.angle_alpha   90.00
_cell.angle_beta   90.00
_cell.angle_gamma   90.00
#
_symmetry.space_group_name_H-M   'P 1'
#
loop_
_entity.id
_entity.type
_entity.pdbx_description
1 polymer ?
#
loop_
_entity_poly.entity_id
_entity_poly.type
_entity_poly.pdbx_seq_one_letter_code
_entity_poly.pdbx_strand_id
1 'polypeptide(L)'
;MKKKILVGAIIALFFMPLNVFAAKGDQGVDWAIYQGEQGRFGYAHDKFAIAQIGGYNASGIYEQYTYKTQVASAIAQGKRAHTYIWYDTWGNMDIAKATMDYFLPRIQTPKNSIVALDFEHGASSDVNANTETILYGMRRIKQAGYTPMYYSYKPFTLQYV
;
A
#
# COMPACT_ATOMS: atom_id res chain seq x y z
N MET A 1 -45.80 44.38 10.61
CA MET A 1 -45.32 43.01 10.28
C MET A 1 -43.78 43.07 10.25
N LYS A 2 -43.08 42.50 11.23
CA LYS A 2 -41.61 42.48 11.26
C LYS A 2 -41.12 41.19 10.61
N LYS A 3 -40.39 41.29 9.49
CA LYS A 3 -39.77 40.15 8.83
C LYS A 3 -38.53 39.73 9.60
N LYS A 4 -38.52 38.49 10.14
CA LYS A 4 -37.33 37.85 10.72
C LYS A 4 -36.48 37.31 9.59
N ILE A 5 -35.25 37.84 9.45
CA ILE A 5 -34.26 37.32 8.53
C ILE A 5 -33.52 36.18 9.29
N LEU A 6 -33.67 34.97 8.80
CA LEU A 6 -32.94 33.80 9.34
C LEU A 6 -31.57 33.75 8.64
N VAL A 7 -30.51 34.10 9.36
CA VAL A 7 -29.14 33.96 8.87
C VAL A 7 -28.71 32.53 9.11
N GLY A 8 -28.69 31.72 8.06
CA GLY A 8 -28.12 30.36 8.09
C GLY A 8 -26.61 30.43 8.09
N ALA A 9 -25.96 30.00 9.15
CA ALA A 9 -24.52 29.81 9.20
C ALA A 9 -24.14 28.57 8.37
N ILE A 10 -23.45 28.79 7.25
CA ILE A 10 -22.83 27.74 6.48
C ILE A 10 -21.52 27.35 7.21
N ILE A 11 -21.52 26.20 7.87
CA ILE A 11 -20.30 25.61 8.43
C ILE A 11 -19.56 24.98 7.23
N ALA A 12 -18.55 25.68 6.73
CA ALA A 12 -17.59 25.11 5.79
C ALA A 12 -16.69 24.11 6.54
N LEU A 13 -16.96 22.82 6.38
CA LEU A 13 -16.04 21.77 6.81
C LEU A 13 -14.79 21.86 5.91
N PHE A 14 -13.74 22.46 6.44
CA PHE A 14 -12.41 22.38 5.84
C PHE A 14 -11.91 20.93 6.00
N PHE A 15 -12.02 20.14 4.94
CA PHE A 15 -11.24 18.92 4.80
C PHE A 15 -9.77 19.32 4.64
N MET A 16 -9.03 19.36 5.74
CA MET A 16 -7.57 19.44 5.65
C MET A 16 -7.08 18.12 5.01
N PRO A 17 -6.30 18.19 3.92
CA PRO A 17 -5.70 16.98 3.38
C PRO A 17 -4.80 16.40 4.47
N LEU A 18 -5.12 15.19 4.93
CA LEU A 18 -4.23 14.42 5.79
C LEU A 18 -2.91 14.26 5.02
N ASN A 19 -1.81 14.74 5.60
CA ASN A 19 -0.49 14.54 5.03
C ASN A 19 -0.24 13.04 4.85
N VAL A 20 -0.23 12.57 3.60
CA VAL A 20 -0.11 11.15 3.24
C VAL A 20 1.33 10.65 3.36
N PHE A 21 2.30 11.56 3.57
CA PHE A 21 3.71 11.21 3.64
C PHE A 21 4.06 10.57 4.99
N ALA A 22 4.73 9.40 4.93
CA ALA A 22 5.40 8.83 6.08
C ALA A 22 6.61 9.72 6.44
N ALA A 23 6.72 10.12 7.69
CA ALA A 23 7.89 10.85 8.17
C ALA A 23 8.92 9.84 8.73
N LYS A 24 10.20 10.22 8.63
CA LYS A 24 11.28 9.42 9.26
C LYS A 24 11.02 9.31 10.76
N GLY A 25 11.00 8.08 11.26
CA GLY A 25 10.73 7.79 12.68
C GLY A 25 9.26 7.54 13.02
N ASP A 26 8.34 7.66 12.06
CA ASP A 26 6.97 7.22 12.27
C ASP A 26 6.94 5.70 12.49
N GLN A 27 6.17 5.29 13.49
CA GLN A 27 5.89 3.88 13.75
C GLN A 27 4.52 3.51 13.16
N GLY A 28 4.38 2.27 12.78
CA GLY A 28 3.15 1.73 12.23
C GLY A 28 3.14 0.22 12.28
N VAL A 29 2.11 -0.35 11.69
CA VAL A 29 1.86 -1.79 11.68
C VAL A 29 1.75 -2.29 10.24
N ASP A 30 2.14 -3.52 10.04
CA ASP A 30 1.87 -4.24 8.82
C ASP A 30 0.73 -5.24 9.06
N TRP A 31 -0.19 -5.34 8.10
CA TRP A 31 -1.37 -6.18 8.16
C TRP A 31 -1.49 -7.07 6.93
N ALA A 32 -1.74 -8.35 7.20
CA ALA A 32 -2.15 -9.35 6.24
C ALA A 32 -3.37 -10.11 6.79
N ILE A 33 -3.65 -11.27 6.26
CA ILE A 33 -4.73 -12.15 6.72
C ILE A 33 -4.65 -12.46 8.23
N TYR A 34 -3.44 -12.52 8.78
CA TYR A 34 -3.19 -12.93 10.17
C TYR A 34 -3.68 -11.92 11.22
N GLN A 35 -3.83 -10.64 10.84
CA GLN A 35 -4.33 -9.58 11.72
C GLN A 35 -5.84 -9.44 11.69
N GLY A 36 -6.55 -10.33 10.95
CA GLY A 36 -7.99 -10.33 10.84
C GLY A 36 -8.56 -9.21 9.97
N GLU A 37 -9.87 -9.19 9.83
CA GLU A 37 -10.55 -8.33 8.85
C GLU A 37 -10.35 -6.83 9.08
N GLN A 38 -10.20 -6.39 10.32
CA GLN A 38 -10.08 -4.96 10.61
C GLN A 38 -8.67 -4.51 10.98
N GLY A 39 -7.78 -5.46 11.27
CA GLY A 39 -6.47 -5.16 11.83
C GLY A 39 -6.55 -4.47 13.20
N ARG A 40 -5.43 -4.37 13.88
CA ARG A 40 -5.33 -3.66 15.17
C ARG A 40 -4.01 -2.91 15.23
N PHE A 41 -4.05 -1.66 15.71
CA PHE A 41 -2.86 -0.92 16.07
C PHE A 41 -2.35 -1.44 17.41
N GLY A 42 -1.02 -1.67 17.50
CA GLY A 42 -0.38 -2.16 18.71
C GLY A 42 -0.24 -1.07 19.77
N TYR A 43 -0.02 0.16 19.30
CA TYR A 43 0.27 1.29 20.19
C TYR A 43 -0.54 2.53 19.77
N ALA A 44 -0.86 3.39 20.76
CA ALA A 44 -1.56 4.64 20.50
C ALA A 44 -0.79 5.62 19.61
N HIS A 45 0.56 5.52 19.61
CA HIS A 45 1.44 6.36 18.81
C HIS A 45 1.66 5.84 17.38
N ASP A 46 1.14 4.67 17.01
CA ASP A 46 1.18 4.21 15.62
C ASP A 46 0.52 5.23 14.69
N LYS A 47 1.18 5.54 13.59
CA LYS A 47 0.79 6.58 12.64
C LYS A 47 0.19 6.05 11.35
N PHE A 48 0.47 4.80 11.02
CA PHE A 48 0.03 4.19 9.77
C PHE A 48 -0.18 2.68 9.89
N ALA A 49 -0.93 2.14 8.96
CA ALA A 49 -0.94 0.71 8.65
C ALA A 49 -0.53 0.52 7.18
N ILE A 50 0.22 -0.54 6.90
CA ILE A 50 0.46 -1.01 5.54
C ILE A 50 -0.22 -2.37 5.38
N ALA A 51 -1.21 -2.46 4.48
CA ALA A 51 -2.06 -3.65 4.33
C ALA A 51 -1.72 -4.41 3.04
N GLN A 52 -1.67 -5.74 3.14
CA GLN A 52 -1.46 -6.60 1.98
C GLN A 52 -2.69 -6.64 1.08
N ILE A 53 -2.54 -6.22 -0.17
CA ILE A 53 -3.62 -6.37 -1.15
C ILE A 53 -3.71 -7.79 -1.73
N GLY A 54 -2.63 -8.52 -1.70
CA GLY A 54 -2.42 -9.82 -2.30
C GLY A 54 -1.05 -9.87 -2.95
N GLY A 55 -0.90 -10.65 -3.99
CA GLY A 55 0.36 -10.74 -4.71
C GLY A 55 0.37 -11.84 -5.76
N TYR A 56 1.58 -12.23 -6.14
CA TYR A 56 1.84 -13.35 -7.02
C TYR A 56 2.74 -14.35 -6.28
N ASN A 57 2.41 -15.63 -6.37
CA ASN A 57 3.21 -16.74 -5.85
C ASN A 57 3.19 -17.91 -6.85
N ALA A 58 3.73 -19.08 -6.48
CA ALA A 58 3.79 -20.25 -7.34
C ALA A 58 2.41 -20.73 -7.86
N SER A 59 1.31 -20.35 -7.19
CA SER A 59 -0.06 -20.64 -7.62
C SER A 59 -0.68 -19.55 -8.50
N GLY A 60 0.05 -18.46 -8.77
CA GLY A 60 -0.42 -17.32 -9.55
C GLY A 60 -0.83 -16.12 -8.69
N ILE A 61 -1.68 -15.26 -9.26
CA ILE A 61 -2.24 -14.08 -8.56
C ILE A 61 -3.22 -14.53 -7.49
N TYR A 62 -3.12 -13.94 -6.30
CA TYR A 62 -4.06 -14.14 -5.20
C TYR A 62 -4.42 -12.81 -4.54
N GLU A 63 -5.64 -12.68 -4.04
CA GLU A 63 -6.09 -11.51 -3.28
C GLU A 63 -6.16 -11.80 -1.78
N GLN A 64 -5.90 -10.77 -0.97
CA GLN A 64 -6.17 -10.81 0.46
C GLN A 64 -7.59 -10.28 0.73
N TYR A 65 -8.48 -11.14 1.18
CA TYR A 65 -9.88 -10.78 1.45
C TYR A 65 -10.02 -9.71 2.56
N THR A 66 -9.04 -9.61 3.45
CA THR A 66 -8.98 -8.64 4.54
C THR A 66 -8.55 -7.23 4.11
N TYR A 67 -8.00 -7.06 2.90
CA TYR A 67 -7.38 -5.81 2.47
C TYR A 67 -8.31 -4.60 2.57
N LYS A 68 -9.53 -4.73 2.02
CA LYS A 68 -10.47 -3.61 1.94
C LYS A 68 -10.91 -3.15 3.33
N THR A 69 -11.22 -4.09 4.20
CA THR A 69 -11.67 -3.79 5.56
C THR A 69 -10.54 -3.26 6.43
N GLN A 70 -9.32 -3.75 6.26
CA GLN A 70 -8.13 -3.23 6.94
C GLN A 70 -7.81 -1.80 6.52
N VAL A 71 -7.83 -1.49 5.22
CA VAL A 71 -7.64 -0.12 4.74
C VAL A 71 -8.71 0.82 5.30
N ALA A 72 -9.98 0.43 5.23
CA ALA A 72 -11.09 1.21 5.78
C ALA A 72 -10.94 1.42 7.29
N SER A 73 -10.52 0.39 8.03
CA SER A 73 -10.28 0.46 9.48
C SER A 73 -9.16 1.45 9.83
N ALA A 74 -8.04 1.45 9.12
CA ALA A 74 -6.96 2.40 9.35
C ALA A 74 -7.45 3.85 9.14
N ILE A 75 -8.15 4.10 8.03
CA ILE A 75 -8.68 5.43 7.70
C ILE A 75 -9.71 5.90 8.73
N ALA A 76 -10.63 5.02 9.15
CA ALA A 76 -11.64 5.35 10.15
C ALA A 76 -11.04 5.72 11.52
N GLN A 77 -9.86 5.19 11.83
CA GLN A 77 -9.10 5.53 13.05
C GLN A 77 -8.21 6.78 12.87
N GLY A 78 -8.33 7.51 11.76
CA GLY A 78 -7.53 8.71 11.48
C GLY A 78 -6.05 8.41 11.23
N LYS A 79 -5.71 7.17 10.89
CA LYS A 79 -4.34 6.75 10.58
C LYS A 79 -4.12 6.73 9.07
N ARG A 80 -2.85 6.88 8.64
CA ARG A 80 -2.50 6.72 7.23
C ARG A 80 -2.61 5.25 6.85
N ALA A 81 -3.16 4.99 5.66
CA ALA A 81 -3.24 3.67 5.09
C ALA A 81 -2.31 3.57 3.87
N HIS A 82 -1.53 2.52 3.82
CA HIS A 82 -0.60 2.17 2.77
C HIS A 82 -0.89 0.76 2.27
N THR A 83 -0.34 0.37 1.13
CA THR A 83 -0.55 -0.93 0.50
C THR A 83 0.78 -1.64 0.28
N TYR A 84 0.82 -2.96 0.43
CA TYR A 84 1.92 -3.75 -0.12
C TYR A 84 1.39 -4.90 -0.99
N ILE A 85 2.25 -5.33 -1.92
CA ILE A 85 2.01 -6.39 -2.89
C ILE A 85 3.11 -7.41 -2.72
N TRP A 86 2.78 -8.66 -2.40
CA TRP A 86 3.73 -9.77 -2.44
C TRP A 86 4.18 -10.01 -3.88
N TYR A 87 5.50 -9.93 -4.13
CA TYR A 87 6.01 -9.71 -5.48
C TYR A 87 6.98 -10.78 -5.96
N ASP A 88 6.55 -12.05 -5.95
CA ASP A 88 7.33 -13.17 -6.48
C ASP A 88 7.31 -13.16 -8.00
N THR A 89 8.32 -12.61 -8.62
CA THR A 89 8.39 -12.49 -10.08
C THR A 89 9.31 -13.47 -10.75
N TRP A 90 10.21 -14.12 -10.00
CA TRP A 90 11.28 -14.99 -10.53
C TRP A 90 12.07 -14.35 -11.68
N GLY A 91 12.24 -13.03 -11.68
CA GLY A 91 12.88 -12.28 -12.77
C GLY A 91 12.06 -12.27 -14.07
N ASN A 92 10.80 -12.72 -14.04
CA ASN A 92 9.94 -12.79 -15.22
C ASN A 92 9.13 -11.50 -15.39
N MET A 93 9.41 -10.77 -16.47
CA MET A 93 8.75 -9.51 -16.77
C MET A 93 7.25 -9.65 -17.06
N ASP A 94 6.80 -10.77 -17.61
CA ASP A 94 5.38 -10.96 -17.89
C ASP A 94 4.58 -11.18 -16.60
N ILE A 95 5.18 -11.85 -15.60
CA ILE A 95 4.61 -11.95 -14.26
C ILE A 95 4.56 -10.56 -13.61
N ALA A 96 5.63 -9.77 -13.71
CA ALA A 96 5.66 -8.42 -13.19
C ALA A 96 4.57 -7.52 -13.81
N LYS A 97 4.39 -7.59 -15.13
CA LYS A 97 3.32 -6.88 -15.85
C LYS A 97 1.93 -7.33 -15.38
N ALA A 98 1.68 -8.63 -15.38
CA ALA A 98 0.39 -9.18 -14.96
C ALA A 98 0.03 -8.77 -13.52
N THR A 99 1.00 -8.82 -12.61
CA THR A 99 0.83 -8.41 -11.21
C THR A 99 0.46 -6.92 -11.10
N MET A 100 1.18 -6.04 -11.79
CA MET A 100 0.89 -4.62 -11.77
C MET A 100 -0.45 -4.27 -12.43
N ASP A 101 -0.76 -4.87 -13.57
CA ASP A 101 -2.03 -4.64 -14.27
C ASP A 101 -3.23 -5.11 -13.45
N TYR A 102 -3.04 -6.17 -12.66
CA TYR A 102 -4.08 -6.67 -11.79
C TYR A 102 -4.30 -5.80 -10.56
N PHE A 103 -3.24 -5.46 -9.82
CA PHE A 103 -3.39 -4.81 -8.51
C PHE A 103 -3.53 -3.30 -8.56
N LEU A 104 -2.85 -2.57 -9.46
CA LEU A 104 -2.88 -1.10 -9.47
C LEU A 104 -4.29 -0.50 -9.56
N PRO A 105 -5.22 -1.02 -10.38
CA PRO A 105 -6.60 -0.50 -10.42
C PRO A 105 -7.44 -0.89 -9.19
N ARG A 106 -6.95 -1.81 -8.35
CA ARG A 106 -7.66 -2.33 -7.16
C ARG A 106 -7.21 -1.69 -5.85
N ILE A 107 -6.17 -0.86 -5.86
CA ILE A 107 -5.66 -0.17 -4.68
C ILE A 107 -6.72 0.79 -4.14
N GLN A 108 -7.00 0.69 -2.83
CA GLN A 108 -8.01 1.50 -2.15
C GLN A 108 -7.42 2.52 -1.18
N THR A 109 -6.11 2.53 -0.99
CA THR A 109 -5.44 3.57 -0.22
C THR A 109 -5.41 4.89 -1.00
N PRO A 110 -5.40 6.05 -0.32
CA PRO A 110 -5.39 7.36 -0.99
C PRO A 110 -4.22 7.51 -1.96
N LYS A 111 -4.39 8.30 -3.02
CA LYS A 111 -3.27 8.68 -3.89
C LYS A 111 -2.14 9.32 -3.08
N ASN A 112 -0.93 9.20 -3.55
CA ASN A 112 0.32 9.55 -2.85
C ASN A 112 0.66 8.66 -1.62
N SER A 113 -0.19 7.69 -1.24
CA SER A 113 0.19 6.70 -0.24
C SER A 113 1.33 5.81 -0.76
N ILE A 114 2.03 5.16 0.16
CA ILE A 114 3.06 4.18 -0.20
C ILE A 114 2.39 2.93 -0.78
N VAL A 115 2.95 2.44 -1.88
CA VAL A 115 2.70 1.08 -2.38
C VAL A 115 4.04 0.37 -2.43
N ALA A 116 4.20 -0.63 -1.57
CA ALA A 116 5.43 -1.40 -1.45
C ALA A 116 5.37 -2.67 -2.32
N LEU A 117 6.49 -2.96 -2.96
CA LEU A 117 6.79 -4.28 -3.51
C LEU A 117 7.52 -5.07 -2.44
N ASP A 118 6.87 -6.10 -1.93
CA ASP A 118 7.42 -7.01 -0.93
C ASP A 118 8.10 -8.18 -1.65
N PHE A 119 9.42 -8.06 -1.82
CA PHE A 119 10.26 -8.99 -2.57
C PHE A 119 11.23 -9.71 -1.63
N GLU A 120 10.75 -10.76 -0.99
CA GLU A 120 11.49 -11.56 -0.01
C GLU A 120 11.61 -13.04 -0.40
N HIS A 121 10.96 -13.41 -1.48
CA HIS A 121 10.89 -14.74 -2.06
C HIS A 121 10.76 -14.64 -3.58
N GLY A 122 10.80 -15.79 -4.29
CA GLY A 122 10.51 -15.83 -5.73
C GLY A 122 11.49 -15.02 -6.59
N ALA A 123 12.78 -15.03 -6.23
CA ALA A 123 13.84 -14.48 -7.06
C ALA A 123 14.37 -15.53 -8.05
N SER A 124 14.84 -15.04 -9.20
CA SER A 124 15.68 -15.77 -10.14
C SER A 124 17.13 -15.73 -9.68
N SER A 125 17.96 -16.63 -10.19
CA SER A 125 19.43 -16.51 -10.09
C SER A 125 20.00 -15.37 -10.94
N ASP A 126 19.23 -14.84 -11.89
CA ASP A 126 19.60 -13.66 -12.70
C ASP A 126 19.23 -12.39 -11.93
N VAL A 127 20.23 -11.79 -11.29
CA VAL A 127 20.12 -10.55 -10.51
C VAL A 127 19.59 -9.38 -11.36
N ASN A 128 20.03 -9.28 -12.62
CA ASN A 128 19.58 -8.20 -13.50
C ASN A 128 18.08 -8.35 -13.81
N ALA A 129 17.62 -9.57 -14.10
CA ALA A 129 16.21 -9.82 -14.36
C ALA A 129 15.34 -9.49 -13.14
N ASN A 130 15.77 -9.84 -11.94
CA ASN A 130 15.07 -9.46 -10.71
C ASN A 130 15.00 -7.93 -10.55
N THR A 131 16.14 -7.25 -10.70
CA THR A 131 16.22 -5.80 -10.60
C THR A 131 15.32 -5.11 -11.62
N GLU A 132 15.29 -5.58 -12.87
CA GLU A 132 14.43 -5.02 -13.91
C GLU A 132 12.94 -5.16 -13.59
N THR A 133 12.50 -6.30 -13.05
CA THR A 133 11.10 -6.48 -12.64
C THR A 133 10.71 -5.58 -11.47
N ILE A 134 11.59 -5.39 -10.49
CA ILE A 134 11.38 -4.46 -9.38
C ILE A 134 11.28 -3.01 -9.90
N LEU A 135 12.24 -2.57 -10.71
CA LEU A 135 12.23 -1.23 -11.29
C LEU A 135 11.01 -0.98 -12.17
N TYR A 136 10.56 -1.99 -12.91
CA TYR A 136 9.31 -1.93 -13.67
C TYR A 136 8.12 -1.68 -12.74
N GLY A 137 7.95 -2.49 -11.71
CA GLY A 137 6.85 -2.35 -10.74
C GLY A 137 6.86 -0.98 -10.05
N MET A 138 8.02 -0.50 -9.62
CA MET A 138 8.16 0.83 -9.00
C MET A 138 7.76 1.97 -9.95
N ARG A 139 8.16 1.89 -11.23
CA ARG A 139 7.73 2.88 -12.25
C ARG A 139 6.21 2.86 -12.44
N ARG A 140 5.60 1.67 -12.51
CA ARG A 140 4.15 1.52 -12.67
C ARG A 140 3.38 2.08 -11.47
N ILE A 141 3.85 1.84 -10.25
CA ILE A 141 3.30 2.42 -9.02
C ILE A 141 3.33 3.94 -9.06
N LYS A 142 4.49 4.52 -9.43
CA LYS A 142 4.64 5.98 -9.56
C LYS A 142 3.70 6.56 -10.62
N GLN A 143 3.61 5.94 -11.79
CA GLN A 143 2.69 6.36 -12.86
C GLN A 143 1.22 6.31 -12.46
N ALA A 144 0.87 5.36 -11.59
CA ALA A 144 -0.47 5.24 -11.03
C ALA A 144 -0.78 6.29 -9.93
N GLY A 145 0.17 7.16 -9.57
CA GLY A 145 -0.01 8.25 -8.61
C GLY A 145 0.21 7.83 -7.15
N TYR A 146 1.05 6.83 -6.92
CA TYR A 146 1.46 6.37 -5.59
C TYR A 146 2.96 6.57 -5.36
N THR A 147 3.38 6.51 -4.11
CA THR A 147 4.80 6.53 -3.72
C THR A 147 5.34 5.11 -3.74
N PRO A 148 6.25 4.76 -4.67
CA PRO A 148 6.80 3.42 -4.74
C PRO A 148 7.77 3.17 -3.59
N MET A 149 7.74 1.96 -3.02
CA MET A 149 8.69 1.47 -2.04
C MET A 149 9.12 0.05 -2.42
N TYR A 150 10.41 -0.24 -2.26
CA TYR A 150 10.94 -1.59 -2.27
C TYR A 150 11.11 -2.06 -0.83
N TYR A 151 10.62 -3.24 -0.51
CA TYR A 151 10.77 -3.88 0.78
C TYR A 151 11.38 -5.28 0.59
N SER A 152 12.37 -5.59 1.41
CA SER A 152 13.03 -6.88 1.48
C SER A 152 13.95 -6.91 2.70
N TYR A 153 14.45 -8.09 3.08
CA TYR A 153 15.49 -8.18 4.09
C TYR A 153 16.88 -8.14 3.46
N LYS A 154 17.84 -7.57 4.20
CA LYS A 154 19.19 -7.26 3.68
C LYS A 154 19.91 -8.46 3.03
N PRO A 155 19.96 -9.68 3.62
CA PRO A 155 20.64 -10.80 2.97
C PRO A 155 20.05 -11.16 1.61
N PHE A 156 18.74 -11.13 1.47
CA PHE A 156 18.07 -11.43 0.21
C PHE A 156 18.35 -10.37 -0.86
N THR A 157 18.28 -9.10 -0.48
CA THR A 157 18.65 -8.00 -1.38
C THR A 157 20.08 -8.15 -1.89
N LEU A 158 21.05 -8.39 -1.01
CA LEU A 158 22.46 -8.53 -1.40
C LEU A 158 22.75 -9.74 -2.31
N GLN A 159 21.89 -10.74 -2.27
CA GLN A 159 22.02 -11.96 -3.06
C GLN A 159 21.31 -11.87 -4.41
N TYR A 160 20.19 -11.18 -4.50
CA TYR A 160 19.28 -11.30 -5.63
C TYR A 160 18.94 -9.96 -6.34
N VAL A 161 19.42 -8.82 -5.85
CA VAL A 161 19.11 -7.49 -6.41
C VAL A 161 20.41 -6.60 -6.60
#